data_427c9f2b983ed06ea41954777d9314c5
#
_entry.id   427c9f2b983ed06ea41954777d9314c5
#
_cell.length_a   1.000
_cell.length_b   1.000
_cell.length_c   1.000
_cell.angle_alpha   90.00
_cell.angle_beta   90.00
_cell.angle_gamma   90.00
#
_symmetry.space_group_name_H-M   'P 1'
#
loop_
_entity.id
_entity.type
_entity.pdbx_description
1 polymer ?
#
loop_
_entity_poly.entity_id
_entity_poly.type
_entity_poly.pdbx_seq_one_letter_code
_entity_poly.pdbx_strand_id
1 'polypeptide(L)'
;MRKTLLFSVSSVTLWQNSRVPDIRRIALYFVAVLGLGALLAPWLYWGGTWLGGAMPSLEFLQRVTFQRYFNRAMLVAAVALLWPLAKSLHVRSWSDLGLSPNPAWRRDVGLGFALACGLLFALGAVLLVAGLYDWRQGLKWTDLPNAAVSAAAVSILEESLFRGALLGVVLRTAGAWPAQNFVAALFAIVHFLKPPENTTPLLASLGSIHWLSGFELLPKVFWQFSDPWLLLGGFLTLFVVGLTLGLITRATHSLWSAIGLHAGWVFGLKTFSALTAPTRAHLLPWVGQNLLIGLGPLVTVALTAAILFWFRPRETPTPRA
;
A
#
# COMPACT_ATOMS: atom_id res chain seq x y z
N MET A 1 36.64 -7.48 -6.65
CA MET A 1 35.82 -7.20 -5.44
C MET A 1 34.42 -7.80 -5.63
N ARG A 2 34.07 -8.84 -4.90
CA ARG A 2 32.68 -9.37 -4.87
C ARG A 2 31.79 -8.31 -4.21
N LYS A 3 30.86 -7.72 -4.96
CA LYS A 3 29.85 -6.84 -4.36
C LYS A 3 28.99 -7.69 -3.42
N THR A 4 28.98 -7.35 -2.15
CA THR A 4 28.13 -8.00 -1.14
C THR A 4 26.68 -7.77 -1.54
N LEU A 5 25.88 -8.82 -1.69
CA LEU A 5 24.46 -8.71 -1.97
C LEU A 5 23.75 -8.16 -0.76
N LEU A 6 22.92 -7.14 -0.93
CA LEU A 6 22.14 -6.56 0.15
C LEU A 6 21.02 -7.53 0.60
N PHE A 7 20.41 -8.22 -0.36
CA PHE A 7 19.33 -9.18 -0.13
C PHE A 7 19.67 -10.56 -0.67
N SER A 8 19.09 -11.59 -0.09
CA SER A 8 19.21 -12.97 -0.56
C SER A 8 18.35 -13.19 -1.82
N VAL A 9 18.82 -14.07 -2.70
CA VAL A 9 18.07 -14.53 -3.87
C VAL A 9 17.49 -15.90 -3.55
N SER A 10 16.16 -16.07 -3.71
CA SER A 10 15.52 -17.36 -3.56
C SER A 10 15.88 -18.26 -4.73
N SER A 11 16.18 -19.53 -4.45
CA SER A 11 16.39 -20.56 -5.48
C SER A 11 15.10 -20.99 -6.17
N VAL A 12 13.95 -20.60 -5.60
CA VAL A 12 12.64 -20.91 -6.16
C VAL A 12 12.29 -19.88 -7.24
N THR A 13 12.07 -20.35 -8.46
CA THR A 13 11.55 -19.52 -9.56
C THR A 13 10.10 -19.18 -9.31
N LEU A 14 9.82 -17.91 -9.08
CA LEU A 14 8.45 -17.41 -9.01
C LEU A 14 7.76 -17.63 -10.38
N TRP A 15 6.49 -18.03 -10.34
CA TRP A 15 5.59 -18.07 -11.52
C TRP A 15 5.82 -19.14 -12.57
N GLN A 16 6.52 -20.24 -12.27
CA GLN A 16 6.85 -21.28 -13.28
C GLN A 16 5.66 -22.15 -13.72
N ASN A 17 4.57 -22.26 -12.98
CA ASN A 17 3.61 -23.37 -13.18
C ASN A 17 2.13 -22.98 -13.28
N SER A 18 1.71 -21.91 -13.95
CA SER A 18 0.29 -21.69 -14.15
C SER A 18 -0.06 -21.30 -15.58
N ARG A 19 -1.12 -21.92 -16.10
CA ARG A 19 -1.82 -21.51 -17.32
C ARG A 19 -2.18 -20.03 -17.22
N VAL A 20 -2.17 -19.30 -18.34
CA VAL A 20 -2.46 -17.86 -18.43
C VAL A 20 -3.67 -17.51 -17.57
N PRO A 21 -3.47 -16.88 -16.43
CA PRO A 21 -4.62 -16.47 -15.61
C PRO A 21 -5.31 -15.32 -16.32
N ASP A 22 -6.59 -15.38 -16.34
CA ASP A 22 -7.43 -14.45 -17.03
C ASP A 22 -7.37 -13.07 -16.34
N ILE A 23 -6.80 -12.07 -16.98
CA ILE A 23 -6.75 -10.67 -16.51
C ILE A 23 -8.17 -10.16 -16.19
N ARG A 24 -9.20 -10.74 -16.82
CA ARG A 24 -10.61 -10.45 -16.52
C ARG A 24 -10.99 -10.82 -15.10
N ARG A 25 -10.41 -11.90 -14.53
CA ARG A 25 -10.67 -12.31 -13.13
C ARG A 25 -10.16 -11.26 -12.16
N ILE A 26 -9.02 -10.66 -12.48
CA ILE A 26 -8.43 -9.58 -11.68
C ILE A 26 -9.27 -8.31 -11.79
N ALA A 27 -9.68 -7.94 -13.01
CA ALA A 27 -10.59 -6.81 -13.22
C ALA A 27 -11.92 -7.02 -12.47
N LEU A 28 -12.49 -8.22 -12.57
CA LEU A 28 -13.71 -8.59 -11.84
C LEU A 28 -13.51 -8.51 -10.32
N TYR A 29 -12.36 -8.92 -9.80
CA TYR A 29 -12.04 -8.78 -8.38
C TYR A 29 -12.10 -7.31 -7.94
N PHE A 30 -11.47 -6.37 -8.66
CA PHE A 30 -11.51 -4.95 -8.29
C PHE A 30 -12.93 -4.38 -8.37
N VAL A 31 -13.70 -4.72 -9.41
CA VAL A 31 -15.11 -4.31 -9.53
C VAL A 31 -15.94 -4.90 -8.37
N ALA A 32 -15.73 -6.17 -8.04
CA ALA A 32 -16.43 -6.82 -6.95
C ALA A 32 -16.06 -6.23 -5.58
N VAL A 33 -14.79 -5.85 -5.37
CA VAL A 33 -14.35 -5.15 -4.15
C VAL A 33 -15.08 -3.81 -4.01
N LEU A 34 -15.15 -3.02 -5.08
CA LEU A 34 -15.86 -1.73 -5.07
C LEU A 34 -17.36 -1.93 -4.80
N GLY A 35 -18.01 -2.87 -5.49
CA GLY A 35 -19.44 -3.15 -5.32
C GLY A 35 -19.78 -3.70 -3.93
N LEU A 36 -19.04 -4.73 -3.48
CA LEU A 36 -19.25 -5.34 -2.17
C LEU A 36 -18.88 -4.39 -1.03
N GLY A 37 -17.78 -3.64 -1.16
CA GLY A 37 -17.38 -2.65 -0.18
C GLY A 37 -18.41 -1.52 -0.02
N ALA A 38 -18.94 -1.02 -1.15
CA ALA A 38 -20.01 -0.02 -1.12
C ALA A 38 -21.29 -0.57 -0.45
N LEU A 39 -21.64 -1.82 -0.74
CA LEU A 39 -22.80 -2.48 -0.12
C LEU A 39 -22.59 -2.71 1.38
N LEU A 40 -21.40 -3.10 1.82
CA LEU A 40 -21.10 -3.38 3.23
C LEU A 40 -20.96 -2.12 4.08
N ALA A 41 -20.61 -0.98 3.50
CA ALA A 41 -20.31 0.24 4.25
C ALA A 41 -21.44 0.70 5.17
N PRO A 42 -22.72 0.79 4.73
CA PRO A 42 -23.83 1.15 5.61
C PRO A 42 -24.04 0.14 6.75
N TRP A 43 -23.89 -1.15 6.47
CA TRP A 43 -24.05 -2.20 7.47
C TRP A 43 -22.98 -2.14 8.57
N LEU A 44 -21.74 -1.87 8.20
CA LEU A 44 -20.66 -1.65 9.16
C LEU A 44 -20.88 -0.39 9.97
N TYR A 45 -21.42 0.67 9.37
CA TYR A 45 -21.76 1.91 10.06
C TYR A 45 -22.87 1.68 11.10
N TRP A 46 -23.98 1.08 10.72
CA TRP A 46 -25.09 0.79 11.63
C TRP A 46 -24.68 -0.18 12.74
N GLY A 47 -23.97 -1.25 12.38
CA GLY A 47 -23.45 -2.19 13.37
C GLY A 47 -22.48 -1.53 14.35
N GLY A 48 -21.56 -0.69 13.87
CA GLY A 48 -20.62 0.05 14.72
C GLY A 48 -21.32 1.07 15.63
N THR A 49 -22.25 1.85 15.11
CA THR A 49 -23.00 2.83 15.91
C THR A 49 -23.91 2.14 16.96
N TRP A 50 -24.53 1.02 16.62
CA TRP A 50 -25.30 0.20 17.54
C TRP A 50 -24.41 -0.39 18.65
N LEU A 51 -23.27 -0.99 18.33
CA LEU A 51 -22.30 -1.51 19.30
C LEU A 51 -21.77 -0.41 20.22
N GLY A 52 -21.47 0.77 19.67
CA GLY A 52 -21.03 1.92 20.45
C GLY A 52 -22.10 2.45 21.40
N GLY A 53 -23.39 2.29 21.07
CA GLY A 53 -24.52 2.60 21.96
C GLY A 53 -24.77 1.55 23.04
N ALA A 54 -24.51 0.27 22.72
CA ALA A 54 -24.74 -0.85 23.62
C ALA A 54 -23.60 -1.07 24.63
N MET A 55 -22.36 -0.68 24.27
CA MET A 55 -21.15 -0.96 25.05
C MET A 55 -20.35 0.31 25.30
N PRO A 56 -20.22 0.79 26.58
CA PRO A 56 -19.45 2.03 26.90
C PRO A 56 -18.00 1.98 26.45
N SER A 57 -17.35 0.80 26.49
CA SER A 57 -15.98 0.61 26.00
C SER A 57 -15.82 0.83 24.49
N LEU A 58 -16.90 0.80 23.71
CA LEU A 58 -16.96 0.96 22.27
C LEU A 58 -17.63 2.27 21.83
N GLU A 59 -17.95 3.18 22.76
CA GLU A 59 -18.59 4.47 22.46
C GLU A 59 -17.87 5.25 21.36
N PHE A 60 -16.55 5.10 21.25
CA PHE A 60 -15.76 5.75 20.21
C PHE A 60 -16.23 5.40 18.77
N LEU A 61 -16.90 4.25 18.57
CA LEU A 61 -17.44 3.84 17.27
C LEU A 61 -18.54 4.79 16.76
N GLN A 62 -19.30 5.41 17.66
CA GLN A 62 -20.33 6.39 17.28
C GLN A 62 -19.74 7.69 16.71
N ARG A 63 -18.49 8.00 17.08
CA ARG A 63 -17.77 9.20 16.62
C ARG A 63 -17.01 8.98 15.31
N VAL A 64 -17.01 7.74 14.78
CA VAL A 64 -16.36 7.39 13.52
C VAL A 64 -17.24 7.84 12.36
N THR A 65 -16.66 8.58 11.41
CA THR A 65 -17.36 9.06 10.21
C THR A 65 -17.72 7.92 9.25
N PHE A 66 -18.78 8.09 8.45
CA PHE A 66 -19.19 7.09 7.48
C PHE A 66 -18.07 6.76 6.47
N GLN A 67 -17.25 7.75 6.05
CA GLN A 67 -16.10 7.52 5.16
C GLN A 67 -15.09 6.52 5.72
N ARG A 68 -14.86 6.56 7.03
CA ARG A 68 -13.96 5.59 7.67
C ARG A 68 -14.56 4.19 7.67
N TYR A 69 -15.88 4.07 7.84
CA TYR A 69 -16.57 2.78 7.67
C TYR A 69 -16.53 2.31 6.23
N PHE A 70 -16.73 3.21 5.26
CA PHE A 70 -16.60 2.91 3.83
C PHE A 70 -15.19 2.38 3.49
N ASN A 71 -14.13 3.06 3.91
CA ASN A 71 -12.76 2.60 3.69
C ASN A 71 -12.47 1.23 4.32
N ARG A 72 -13.04 0.96 5.50
CA ARG A 72 -12.93 -0.35 6.16
C ARG A 72 -13.75 -1.42 5.44
N ALA A 73 -14.92 -1.08 4.93
CA ALA A 73 -15.74 -1.98 4.12
C ALA A 73 -15.01 -2.39 2.85
N MET A 74 -14.32 -1.44 2.17
CA MET A 74 -13.47 -1.74 1.02
C MET A 74 -12.34 -2.71 1.37
N LEU A 75 -11.67 -2.50 2.52
CA LEU A 75 -10.62 -3.40 2.99
C LEU A 75 -11.16 -4.79 3.31
N VAL A 76 -12.29 -4.87 4.02
CA VAL A 76 -12.95 -6.15 4.35
C VAL A 76 -13.35 -6.89 3.07
N ALA A 77 -13.94 -6.19 2.11
CA ALA A 77 -14.31 -6.76 0.82
C ALA A 77 -13.07 -7.26 0.05
N ALA A 78 -11.99 -6.46 0.03
CA ALA A 78 -10.74 -6.85 -0.63
C ALA A 78 -10.14 -8.12 -0.02
N VAL A 79 -10.06 -8.20 1.31
CA VAL A 79 -9.53 -9.38 2.01
C VAL A 79 -10.43 -10.60 1.80
N ALA A 80 -11.75 -10.44 1.93
CA ALA A 80 -12.71 -11.54 1.76
C ALA A 80 -12.69 -12.11 0.33
N LEU A 81 -12.59 -11.24 -0.67
CA LEU A 81 -12.54 -11.63 -2.08
C LEU A 81 -11.15 -12.10 -2.53
N LEU A 82 -10.10 -11.86 -1.74
CA LEU A 82 -8.75 -12.34 -2.07
C LEU A 82 -8.67 -13.88 -2.12
N TRP A 83 -9.40 -14.56 -1.24
CA TRP A 83 -9.46 -16.01 -1.23
C TRP A 83 -10.06 -16.60 -2.52
N PRO A 84 -11.28 -16.23 -2.95
CA PRO A 84 -11.83 -16.72 -4.23
C PRO A 84 -10.97 -16.29 -5.43
N LEU A 85 -10.35 -15.11 -5.40
CA LEU A 85 -9.39 -14.70 -6.43
C LEU A 85 -8.21 -15.67 -6.47
N ALA A 86 -7.52 -15.90 -5.34
CA ALA A 86 -6.37 -16.79 -5.25
C ALA A 86 -6.73 -18.20 -5.75
N LYS A 87 -7.88 -18.73 -5.33
CA LYS A 87 -8.40 -20.02 -5.80
C LYS A 87 -8.64 -20.01 -7.31
N SER A 88 -9.21 -18.95 -7.86
CA SER A 88 -9.46 -18.82 -9.31
C SER A 88 -8.17 -18.74 -10.12
N LEU A 89 -7.11 -18.17 -9.54
CA LEU A 89 -5.77 -18.06 -10.12
C LEU A 89 -4.92 -19.33 -9.89
N HIS A 90 -5.52 -20.40 -9.33
CA HIS A 90 -4.86 -21.67 -9.03
C HIS A 90 -3.68 -21.55 -8.04
N VAL A 91 -3.70 -20.54 -7.17
CA VAL A 91 -2.76 -20.43 -6.05
C VAL A 91 -3.06 -21.55 -5.06
N ARG A 92 -2.11 -22.46 -4.86
CA ARG A 92 -2.25 -23.66 -4.01
C ARG A 92 -1.45 -23.58 -2.72
N SER A 93 -0.39 -22.74 -2.73
CA SER A 93 0.55 -22.61 -1.63
C SER A 93 1.03 -21.16 -1.46
N TRP A 94 1.57 -20.87 -0.31
CA TRP A 94 2.21 -19.58 -0.06
C TRP A 94 3.44 -19.33 -0.97
N SER A 95 4.10 -20.39 -1.39
CA SER A 95 5.20 -20.30 -2.34
C SER A 95 4.76 -19.81 -3.72
N ASP A 96 3.52 -20.10 -4.14
CA ASP A 96 2.97 -19.60 -5.40
C ASP A 96 2.78 -18.07 -5.39
N LEU A 97 2.67 -17.48 -4.20
CA LEU A 97 2.63 -16.04 -3.97
C LEU A 97 4.01 -15.43 -3.71
N GLY A 98 5.10 -16.18 -3.86
CA GLY A 98 6.44 -15.69 -3.58
C GLY A 98 6.84 -15.64 -2.11
N LEU A 99 6.04 -16.24 -1.22
CA LEU A 99 6.33 -16.43 0.20
C LEU A 99 7.02 -17.79 0.43
N SER A 100 7.91 -18.16 -0.47
CA SER A 100 8.69 -19.39 -0.36
C SER A 100 9.56 -19.39 0.90
N PRO A 101 9.83 -20.57 1.48
CA PRO A 101 10.79 -20.69 2.56
C PRO A 101 12.14 -20.09 2.13
N ASN A 102 12.59 -19.09 2.88
CA ASN A 102 13.87 -18.43 2.68
C ASN A 102 14.58 -18.35 4.04
N PRO A 103 15.68 -19.07 4.26
CA PRO A 103 16.39 -19.04 5.53
C PRO A 103 16.79 -17.64 5.99
N ALA A 104 16.98 -16.72 5.05
CA ALA A 104 17.38 -15.34 5.32
C ALA A 104 16.17 -14.36 5.35
N TRP A 105 14.92 -14.84 5.38
CA TRP A 105 13.74 -13.97 5.31
C TRP A 105 13.69 -12.86 6.35
N ARG A 106 14.13 -13.17 7.61
CA ARG A 106 14.17 -12.17 8.69
C ARG A 106 15.16 -11.05 8.39
N ARG A 107 16.33 -11.41 7.84
CA ARG A 107 17.34 -10.44 7.40
C ARG A 107 16.81 -9.58 6.26
N ASP A 108 16.19 -10.19 5.26
CA ASP A 108 15.68 -9.51 4.07
C ASP A 108 14.54 -8.54 4.44
N VAL A 109 13.61 -8.94 5.31
CA VAL A 109 12.58 -8.06 5.88
C VAL A 109 13.22 -6.95 6.71
N GLY A 110 14.15 -7.27 7.61
CA GLY A 110 14.80 -6.30 8.50
C GLY A 110 15.61 -5.25 7.74
N LEU A 111 16.37 -5.66 6.72
CA LEU A 111 17.15 -4.74 5.89
C LEU A 111 16.25 -3.85 5.04
N GLY A 112 15.19 -4.42 4.43
CA GLY A 112 14.21 -3.65 3.68
C GLY A 112 13.52 -2.61 4.57
N PHE A 113 13.05 -3.03 5.73
CA PHE A 113 12.42 -2.16 6.72
C PHE A 113 13.36 -1.03 7.16
N ALA A 114 14.58 -1.36 7.58
CA ALA A 114 15.55 -0.38 8.04
C ALA A 114 15.93 0.65 6.97
N LEU A 115 16.13 0.19 5.72
CA LEU A 115 16.45 1.06 4.61
C LEU A 115 15.30 2.05 4.31
N ALA A 116 14.08 1.56 4.15
CA ALA A 116 12.92 2.37 3.80
C ALA A 116 12.54 3.33 4.93
N CYS A 117 12.46 2.84 6.16
CA CYS A 117 12.13 3.60 7.35
C CYS A 117 13.22 4.65 7.67
N GLY A 118 14.49 4.25 7.57
CA GLY A 118 15.64 5.12 7.84
C GLY A 118 15.73 6.29 6.89
N LEU A 119 15.59 6.07 5.57
CA LEU A 119 15.58 7.14 4.58
C LEU A 119 14.37 8.07 4.74
N LEU A 120 13.20 7.52 5.10
CA LEU A 120 12.02 8.34 5.34
C LEU A 120 12.17 9.20 6.60
N PHE A 121 12.74 8.66 7.68
CA PHE A 121 13.04 9.44 8.88
C PHE A 121 14.16 10.46 8.66
N ALA A 122 15.15 10.16 7.81
CA ALA A 122 16.14 11.14 7.40
C ALA A 122 15.49 12.34 6.68
N LEU A 123 14.56 12.08 5.74
CA LEU A 123 13.76 13.14 5.13
C LEU A 123 12.96 13.91 6.21
N GLY A 124 12.28 13.20 7.12
CA GLY A 124 11.50 13.81 8.19
C GLY A 124 12.35 14.73 9.09
N ALA A 125 13.57 14.30 9.43
CA ALA A 125 14.52 15.11 10.20
C ALA A 125 14.92 16.37 9.46
N VAL A 126 15.20 16.29 8.16
CA VAL A 126 15.49 17.48 7.33
C VAL A 126 14.30 18.46 7.34
N LEU A 127 13.08 17.96 7.23
CA LEU A 127 11.87 18.81 7.22
C LEU A 127 11.61 19.47 8.58
N LEU A 128 11.91 18.78 9.69
CA LEU A 128 11.86 19.36 11.04
C LEU A 128 12.91 20.46 11.23
N VAL A 129 14.16 20.21 10.84
CA VAL A 129 15.25 21.19 10.92
C VAL A 129 14.96 22.42 10.04
N ALA A 130 14.34 22.20 8.89
CA ALA A 130 13.92 23.27 7.98
C ALA A 130 12.69 24.07 8.50
N GLY A 131 12.08 23.69 9.63
CA GLY A 131 10.88 24.33 10.19
C GLY A 131 9.62 24.13 9.33
N LEU A 132 9.60 23.10 8.47
CA LEU A 132 8.45 22.77 7.64
C LEU A 132 7.45 21.87 8.35
N TYR A 133 7.90 21.21 9.42
CA TYR A 133 7.11 20.41 10.34
C TYR A 133 7.48 20.74 11.77
N ASP A 134 6.52 20.64 12.67
CA ASP A 134 6.69 20.78 14.11
C ASP A 134 6.24 19.53 14.85
N TRP A 135 6.79 19.33 16.07
CA TRP A 135 6.35 18.26 16.94
C TRP A 135 4.94 18.49 17.44
N ARG A 136 4.10 17.47 17.38
CA ARG A 136 2.77 17.50 17.99
C ARG A 136 2.88 17.48 19.51
N GLN A 137 2.10 18.32 20.18
CA GLN A 137 1.89 18.19 21.62
C GLN A 137 0.92 17.04 21.91
N GLY A 138 1.16 16.27 22.98
CA GLY A 138 0.25 15.21 23.40
C GLY A 138 0.44 13.87 22.65
N LEU A 139 1.68 13.46 22.50
CA LEU A 139 2.06 12.18 21.92
C LEU A 139 1.35 11.01 22.62
N LYS A 140 0.68 10.16 21.83
CA LYS A 140 0.12 8.90 22.33
C LYS A 140 1.06 7.76 21.97
N TRP A 141 1.77 7.26 22.96
CA TRP A 141 2.67 6.11 22.77
C TRP A 141 1.96 4.86 22.20
N THR A 142 0.63 4.79 22.36
CA THR A 142 -0.21 3.73 21.75
C THR A 142 -0.24 3.77 20.23
N ASP A 143 0.13 4.87 19.59
CA ASP A 143 0.11 5.01 18.14
C ASP A 143 1.24 4.21 17.46
N LEU A 144 2.38 4.01 18.16
CA LEU A 144 3.52 3.25 17.62
C LEU A 144 3.22 1.76 17.41
N PRO A 145 2.67 1.01 18.39
CA PRO A 145 2.24 -0.37 18.17
C PRO A 145 1.19 -0.50 17.07
N ASN A 146 0.22 0.44 17.01
CA ASN A 146 -0.79 0.47 15.96
C ASN A 146 -0.17 0.71 14.56
N ALA A 147 0.85 1.57 14.47
CA ALA A 147 1.59 1.79 13.23
C ALA A 147 2.34 0.52 12.81
N ALA A 148 2.97 -0.20 13.74
CA ALA A 148 3.72 -1.43 13.48
C ALA A 148 2.80 -2.56 12.98
N VAL A 149 1.69 -2.82 13.71
CA VAL A 149 0.70 -3.84 13.29
C VAL A 149 0.11 -3.51 11.93
N SER A 150 -0.23 -2.24 11.72
CA SER A 150 -0.77 -1.77 10.44
C SER A 150 0.24 -1.93 9.30
N ALA A 151 1.50 -1.57 9.54
CA ALA A 151 2.58 -1.71 8.55
C ALA A 151 2.79 -3.18 8.16
N ALA A 152 2.84 -4.08 9.13
CA ALA A 152 2.98 -5.51 8.88
C ALA A 152 1.78 -6.07 8.10
N ALA A 153 0.55 -5.80 8.56
CA ALA A 153 -0.65 -6.32 7.92
C ALA A 153 -0.81 -5.81 6.47
N VAL A 154 -0.68 -4.50 6.27
CA VAL A 154 -0.82 -3.87 4.94
C VAL A 154 0.24 -4.39 3.98
N SER A 155 1.52 -4.41 4.39
CA SER A 155 2.61 -4.84 3.50
C SER A 155 2.47 -6.32 3.11
N ILE A 156 2.10 -7.22 4.03
CA ILE A 156 1.91 -8.62 3.70
C ILE A 156 0.75 -8.80 2.71
N LEU A 157 -0.40 -8.18 2.98
CA LEU A 157 -1.59 -8.31 2.14
C LEU A 157 -1.36 -7.71 0.75
N GLU A 158 -0.82 -6.50 0.68
CA GLU A 158 -0.64 -5.79 -0.59
C GLU A 158 0.48 -6.41 -1.42
N GLU A 159 1.62 -6.80 -0.83
CA GLU A 159 2.68 -7.46 -1.59
C GLU A 159 2.24 -8.83 -2.11
N SER A 160 1.48 -9.61 -1.31
CA SER A 160 0.93 -10.87 -1.76
C SER A 160 -0.04 -10.69 -2.94
N LEU A 161 -0.87 -9.63 -2.93
CA LEU A 161 -1.80 -9.34 -4.02
C LEU A 161 -1.06 -8.79 -5.24
N PHE A 162 -0.30 -7.70 -5.07
CA PHE A 162 0.27 -6.97 -6.22
C PHE A 162 1.49 -7.68 -6.81
N ARG A 163 2.39 -8.20 -5.98
CA ARG A 163 3.66 -8.81 -6.45
C ARG A 163 3.59 -10.31 -6.51
N GLY A 164 2.88 -10.92 -5.57
CA GLY A 164 2.64 -12.36 -5.58
C GLY A 164 1.69 -12.77 -6.70
N ALA A 165 0.45 -12.31 -6.66
CA ALA A 165 -0.58 -12.73 -7.60
C ALA A 165 -0.53 -11.93 -8.91
N LEU A 166 -0.75 -10.60 -8.84
CA LEU A 166 -1.01 -9.77 -10.03
C LEU A 166 0.21 -9.65 -10.94
N LEU A 167 1.38 -9.31 -10.41
CA LEU A 167 2.60 -9.20 -11.21
C LEU A 167 2.94 -10.52 -11.87
N GLY A 168 2.80 -11.63 -11.13
CA GLY A 168 3.02 -12.97 -11.67
C GLY A 168 2.14 -13.29 -12.87
N VAL A 169 0.86 -12.89 -12.79
CA VAL A 169 -0.11 -13.05 -13.87
C VAL A 169 0.28 -12.26 -15.10
N VAL A 170 0.54 -10.96 -14.93
CA VAL A 170 0.78 -10.05 -16.06
C VAL A 170 2.13 -10.33 -16.72
N LEU A 171 3.15 -10.75 -15.96
CA LEU A 171 4.46 -11.15 -16.51
C LEU A 171 4.38 -12.25 -17.57
N ARG A 172 3.41 -13.15 -17.47
CA ARG A 172 3.24 -14.25 -18.44
C ARG A 172 2.63 -13.81 -19.75
N THR A 173 1.89 -12.71 -19.75
CA THR A 173 1.14 -12.23 -20.91
C THR A 173 1.79 -11.05 -21.60
N ALA A 174 2.42 -10.14 -20.84
CA ALA A 174 2.85 -8.85 -21.34
C ALA A 174 4.38 -8.64 -21.32
N GLY A 175 5.15 -9.63 -20.81
CA GLY A 175 6.59 -9.47 -20.62
C GLY A 175 6.96 -8.58 -19.44
N ALA A 176 8.27 -8.45 -19.19
CA ALA A 176 8.79 -7.93 -17.92
C ALA A 176 8.46 -6.46 -17.66
N TRP A 177 8.77 -5.57 -18.61
CA TRP A 177 8.59 -4.12 -18.42
C TRP A 177 7.14 -3.66 -18.48
N PRO A 178 6.31 -4.10 -19.46
CA PRO A 178 4.90 -3.77 -19.48
C PRO A 178 4.19 -4.25 -18.21
N ALA A 179 4.45 -5.47 -17.74
CA ALA A 179 3.85 -6.01 -16.53
C ALA A 179 4.22 -5.18 -15.30
N GLN A 180 5.49 -4.83 -15.16
CA GLN A 180 6.01 -4.02 -14.07
C GLN A 180 5.33 -2.64 -14.00
N ASN A 181 5.28 -1.93 -15.15
CA ASN A 181 4.65 -0.61 -15.22
C ASN A 181 3.14 -0.66 -14.98
N PHE A 182 2.47 -1.67 -15.55
CA PHE A 182 1.03 -1.84 -15.36
C PHE A 182 0.68 -2.06 -13.88
N VAL A 183 1.39 -2.96 -13.20
CA VAL A 183 1.11 -3.26 -11.79
C VAL A 183 1.48 -2.08 -10.90
N ALA A 184 2.56 -1.34 -11.20
CA ALA A 184 2.92 -0.13 -10.47
C ALA A 184 1.88 0.99 -10.66
N ALA A 185 1.37 1.18 -11.88
CA ALA A 185 0.29 2.13 -12.15
C ALA A 185 -0.99 1.75 -11.42
N LEU A 186 -1.38 0.47 -11.48
CA LEU A 186 -2.58 0.00 -10.77
C LEU A 186 -2.43 0.15 -9.25
N PHE A 187 -1.26 -0.13 -8.69
CA PHE A 187 -0.95 0.11 -7.28
C PHE A 187 -1.17 1.58 -6.91
N ALA A 188 -0.64 2.51 -7.70
CA ALA A 188 -0.82 3.94 -7.48
C ALA A 188 -2.30 4.36 -7.62
N ILE A 189 -3.01 3.89 -8.66
CA ILE A 189 -4.43 4.17 -8.87
C ILE A 189 -5.26 3.77 -7.66
N VAL A 190 -5.10 2.53 -7.18
CA VAL A 190 -5.88 2.01 -6.04
C VAL A 190 -5.68 2.85 -4.78
N HIS A 191 -4.47 3.38 -4.56
CA HIS A 191 -4.19 4.26 -3.41
C HIS A 191 -4.84 5.63 -3.54
N PHE A 192 -5.18 6.08 -4.75
CA PHE A 192 -5.91 7.31 -5.03
C PHE A 192 -7.43 7.14 -4.93
N LEU A 193 -7.95 5.92 -4.88
CA LEU A 193 -9.38 5.66 -4.76
C LEU A 193 -9.84 5.80 -3.29
N LYS A 194 -9.86 7.03 -2.80
CA LYS A 194 -10.33 7.35 -1.44
C LYS A 194 -11.32 8.51 -1.49
N PRO A 195 -12.46 8.43 -0.79
CA PRO A 195 -13.37 9.56 -0.69
C PRO A 195 -12.71 10.70 0.11
N PRO A 196 -13.05 11.97 -0.15
CA PRO A 196 -12.56 13.09 0.61
C PRO A 196 -12.97 12.98 2.09
N GLU A 197 -12.12 13.44 3.01
CA GLU A 197 -12.40 13.32 4.45
C GLU A 197 -13.61 14.16 4.91
N ASN A 198 -13.88 15.27 4.22
CA ASN A 198 -14.96 16.21 4.53
C ASN A 198 -16.20 15.99 3.66
N THR A 199 -16.75 14.76 3.61
CA THR A 199 -18.02 14.48 2.92
C THR A 199 -19.24 14.66 3.82
N THR A 200 -19.05 15.18 5.03
CA THR A 200 -20.15 15.49 5.96
C THR A 200 -21.28 16.33 5.35
N PRO A 201 -20.98 17.39 4.53
CA PRO A 201 -22.03 18.15 3.85
C PRO A 201 -22.84 17.33 2.86
N LEU A 202 -22.19 16.41 2.14
CA LEU A 202 -22.88 15.52 1.18
C LEU A 202 -23.81 14.54 1.91
N LEU A 203 -23.31 13.91 2.99
CA LEU A 203 -24.09 12.97 3.78
C LEU A 203 -25.23 13.69 4.54
N ALA A 204 -25.00 14.92 4.98
CA ALA A 204 -26.04 15.76 5.57
C ALA A 204 -27.12 16.14 4.55
N SER A 205 -26.79 16.35 3.28
CA SER A 205 -27.76 16.61 2.21
C SER A 205 -28.60 15.38 1.83
N LEU A 206 -28.12 14.17 2.14
CA LEU A 206 -28.83 12.90 1.93
C LEU A 206 -29.74 12.53 3.14
N GLY A 207 -29.76 13.33 4.20
CA GLY A 207 -30.61 13.16 5.39
C GLY A 207 -30.08 12.11 6.36
N SER A 208 -30.17 10.84 6.07
CA SER A 208 -29.69 9.73 6.89
C SER A 208 -28.89 8.73 6.07
N ILE A 209 -27.98 8.00 6.72
CA ILE A 209 -27.27 6.90 6.06
C ILE A 209 -28.29 5.79 5.74
N HIS A 210 -28.37 5.43 4.49
CA HIS A 210 -29.23 4.36 3.99
C HIS A 210 -28.42 3.33 3.17
N TRP A 211 -29.04 2.25 2.76
CA TRP A 211 -28.37 1.09 2.17
C TRP A 211 -27.61 1.38 0.86
N LEU A 212 -27.96 2.46 0.12
CA LEU A 212 -27.26 2.92 -1.08
C LEU A 212 -26.15 3.94 -0.81
N SER A 213 -26.01 4.46 0.42
CA SER A 213 -25.05 5.53 0.73
C SER A 213 -23.60 5.19 0.38
N GLY A 214 -23.23 3.91 0.39
CA GLY A 214 -21.92 3.46 -0.08
C GLY A 214 -21.73 3.65 -1.58
N PHE A 215 -22.76 3.39 -2.37
CA PHE A 215 -22.73 3.60 -3.83
C PHE A 215 -22.73 5.08 -4.21
N GLU A 216 -23.38 5.93 -3.45
CA GLU A 216 -23.35 7.39 -3.63
C GLU A 216 -21.98 7.98 -3.34
N LEU A 217 -21.18 7.30 -2.50
CA LEU A 217 -19.83 7.69 -2.21
C LEU A 217 -18.81 7.24 -3.27
N LEU A 218 -19.11 6.19 -4.07
CA LEU A 218 -18.20 5.66 -5.08
C LEU A 218 -17.71 6.70 -6.10
N PRO A 219 -18.53 7.57 -6.70
CA PRO A 219 -18.03 8.59 -7.62
C PRO A 219 -17.04 9.56 -6.97
N LYS A 220 -17.16 9.75 -5.64
CA LYS A 220 -16.31 10.67 -4.89
C LYS A 220 -14.91 10.11 -4.61
N VAL A 221 -14.68 8.80 -4.78
CA VAL A 221 -13.33 8.23 -4.58
C VAL A 221 -12.33 8.73 -5.63
N PHE A 222 -12.80 9.26 -6.76
CA PHE A 222 -11.97 9.77 -7.85
C PHE A 222 -11.55 11.24 -7.69
N TRP A 223 -11.97 11.93 -6.63
CA TRP A 223 -11.71 13.37 -6.45
C TRP A 223 -10.23 13.74 -6.50
N GLN A 224 -9.34 12.88 -6.02
CA GLN A 224 -7.90 13.14 -6.00
C GLN A 224 -7.30 13.27 -7.41
N PHE A 225 -7.94 12.68 -8.43
CA PHE A 225 -7.50 12.79 -9.82
C PHE A 225 -7.79 14.16 -10.44
N SER A 226 -8.60 15.01 -9.79
CA SER A 226 -8.86 16.38 -10.23
C SER A 226 -7.83 17.39 -9.74
N ASP A 227 -6.93 17.01 -8.83
CA ASP A 227 -5.86 17.88 -8.31
C ASP A 227 -4.52 17.54 -8.97
N PRO A 228 -3.99 18.42 -9.87
CA PRO A 228 -2.72 18.16 -10.56
C PRO A 228 -1.52 18.02 -9.63
N TRP A 229 -1.52 18.71 -8.50
CA TRP A 229 -0.41 18.68 -7.54
C TRP A 229 -0.41 17.37 -6.73
N LEU A 230 -1.59 16.85 -6.39
CA LEU A 230 -1.73 15.52 -5.80
C LEU A 230 -1.30 14.43 -6.79
N LEU A 231 -1.67 14.57 -8.08
CA LEU A 231 -1.21 13.64 -9.11
C LEU A 231 0.32 13.68 -9.26
N LEU A 232 0.90 14.86 -9.38
CA LEU A 232 2.35 15.00 -9.54
C LEU A 232 3.12 14.49 -8.30
N GLY A 233 2.70 14.90 -7.09
CA GLY A 233 3.43 14.57 -5.87
C GLY A 233 3.07 13.21 -5.29
N GLY A 234 1.80 12.81 -5.35
CA GLY A 234 1.31 11.58 -4.71
C GLY A 234 1.30 10.37 -5.64
N PHE A 235 0.66 10.50 -6.82
CA PHE A 235 0.57 9.39 -7.76
C PHE A 235 1.94 8.96 -8.26
N LEU A 236 2.81 9.90 -8.63
CA LEU A 236 4.16 9.59 -9.12
C LEU A 236 4.99 8.91 -8.02
N THR A 237 4.89 9.37 -6.77
CA THR A 237 5.57 8.72 -5.64
C THR A 237 5.10 7.28 -5.46
N LEU A 238 3.78 7.03 -5.46
CA LEU A 238 3.22 5.68 -5.33
C LEU A 238 3.57 4.80 -6.54
N PHE A 239 3.62 5.36 -7.74
CA PHE A 239 4.05 4.64 -8.92
C PHE A 239 5.50 4.18 -8.80
N VAL A 240 6.42 5.05 -8.35
CA VAL A 240 7.82 4.71 -8.12
C VAL A 240 7.98 3.72 -6.96
N VAL A 241 7.18 3.82 -5.89
CA VAL A 241 7.07 2.77 -4.85
C VAL A 241 6.69 1.45 -5.50
N GLY A 242 5.65 1.45 -6.34
CA GLY A 242 5.18 0.27 -7.08
C GLY A 242 6.26 -0.37 -7.93
N LEU A 243 7.01 0.45 -8.67
CA LEU A 243 8.17 0.01 -9.47
C LEU A 243 9.26 -0.60 -8.60
N THR A 244 9.65 0.09 -7.53
CA THR A 244 10.74 -0.35 -6.63
C THR A 244 10.44 -1.71 -6.02
N LEU A 245 9.22 -1.89 -5.47
CA LEU A 245 8.80 -3.14 -4.86
C LEU A 245 8.74 -4.30 -5.88
N GLY A 246 8.25 -4.04 -7.08
CA GLY A 246 8.23 -5.05 -8.13
C GLY A 246 9.63 -5.39 -8.65
N LEU A 247 10.53 -4.42 -8.78
CA LEU A 247 11.93 -4.65 -9.19
C LEU A 247 12.67 -5.53 -8.16
N ILE A 248 12.54 -5.22 -6.86
CA ILE A 248 13.21 -6.04 -5.84
C ILE A 248 12.63 -7.45 -5.77
N THR A 249 11.31 -7.61 -5.89
CA THR A 249 10.66 -8.92 -5.92
C THR A 249 11.19 -9.77 -7.08
N ARG A 250 11.32 -9.19 -8.28
CA ARG A 250 11.88 -9.88 -9.45
C ARG A 250 13.36 -10.21 -9.29
N ALA A 251 14.14 -9.28 -8.72
CA ALA A 251 15.58 -9.48 -8.54
C ALA A 251 15.91 -10.52 -7.46
N THR A 252 15.07 -10.66 -6.43
CA THR A 252 15.29 -11.63 -5.34
C THR A 252 14.47 -12.92 -5.50
N HIS A 253 13.54 -12.96 -6.44
CA HIS A 253 12.55 -14.04 -6.57
C HIS A 253 11.83 -14.33 -5.25
N SER A 254 11.55 -13.28 -4.47
CA SER A 254 10.98 -13.39 -3.12
C SER A 254 10.22 -12.13 -2.73
N LEU A 255 9.14 -12.26 -1.97
CA LEU A 255 8.39 -11.12 -1.43
C LEU A 255 9.01 -10.54 -0.15
N TRP A 256 9.89 -11.25 0.55
CA TRP A 256 10.32 -10.83 1.89
C TRP A 256 11.01 -9.46 1.91
N SER A 257 11.84 -9.17 0.91
CA SER A 257 12.49 -7.84 0.80
C SER A 257 11.48 -6.75 0.49
N ALA A 258 10.51 -7.01 -0.39
CA ALA A 258 9.45 -6.07 -0.74
C ALA A 258 8.53 -5.80 0.46
N ILE A 259 8.14 -6.84 1.22
CA ILE A 259 7.36 -6.71 2.46
C ILE A 259 8.13 -5.83 3.47
N GLY A 260 9.43 -6.05 3.62
CA GLY A 260 10.27 -5.25 4.52
C GLY A 260 10.30 -3.77 4.13
N LEU A 261 10.58 -3.47 2.85
CA LEU A 261 10.59 -2.10 2.33
C LEU A 261 9.22 -1.41 2.51
N HIS A 262 8.15 -2.09 2.12
CA HIS A 262 6.80 -1.57 2.23
C HIS A 262 6.41 -1.31 3.69
N ALA A 263 6.67 -2.26 4.57
CA ALA A 263 6.44 -2.10 6.01
C ALA A 263 7.25 -0.92 6.59
N GLY A 264 8.49 -0.73 6.17
CA GLY A 264 9.33 0.39 6.58
C GLY A 264 8.75 1.74 6.16
N TRP A 265 8.28 1.87 4.92
CA TRP A 265 7.61 3.11 4.47
C TRP A 265 6.29 3.35 5.20
N VAL A 266 5.43 2.34 5.35
CA VAL A 266 4.14 2.51 6.05
C VAL A 266 4.35 2.84 7.53
N PHE A 267 5.29 2.17 8.20
CA PHE A 267 5.62 2.46 9.59
C PHE A 267 6.19 3.86 9.76
N GLY A 268 7.20 4.23 8.96
CA GLY A 268 7.83 5.55 9.00
C GLY A 268 6.83 6.67 8.73
N LEU A 269 5.97 6.50 7.70
CA LEU A 269 4.92 7.44 7.37
C LEU A 269 3.93 7.64 8.51
N LYS A 270 3.39 6.56 9.08
CA LYS A 270 2.41 6.61 10.17
C LYS A 270 3.02 7.19 11.44
N THR A 271 4.22 6.76 11.80
CA THR A 271 4.93 7.25 12.97
C THR A 271 5.25 8.74 12.83
N PHE A 272 5.80 9.17 11.69
CA PHE A 272 6.10 10.58 11.47
C PHE A 272 4.82 11.43 11.53
N SER A 273 3.73 11.00 10.89
CA SER A 273 2.44 11.71 10.92
C SER A 273 1.78 11.73 12.31
N ALA A 274 2.05 10.73 13.16
CA ALA A 274 1.59 10.73 14.55
C ALA A 274 2.37 11.72 15.42
N LEU A 275 3.69 11.84 15.16
CA LEU A 275 4.61 12.65 15.96
C LEU A 275 4.63 14.12 15.55
N THR A 276 4.30 14.43 14.30
CA THR A 276 4.52 15.76 13.71
C THR A 276 3.30 16.29 12.97
N ALA A 277 3.28 17.59 12.74
CA ALA A 277 2.30 18.27 11.91
C ALA A 277 3.02 19.29 11.00
N PRO A 278 2.54 19.51 9.76
CA PRO A 278 3.08 20.54 8.90
C PRO A 278 2.80 21.94 9.48
N THR A 279 3.79 22.83 9.42
CA THR A 279 3.67 24.22 9.91
C THR A 279 2.84 25.11 8.98
N ARG A 280 2.70 24.72 7.71
CA ARG A 280 1.97 25.46 6.67
C ARG A 280 1.06 24.54 5.88
N ALA A 281 -0.10 25.05 5.46
CA ALA A 281 -1.11 24.27 4.73
C ALA A 281 -0.70 23.86 3.31
N HIS A 282 0.23 24.59 2.67
CA HIS A 282 0.58 24.44 1.24
C HIS A 282 2.08 24.40 1.04
N LEU A 283 2.64 23.19 0.99
CA LEU A 283 4.04 22.93 0.63
C LEU A 283 4.15 22.11 -0.68
N LEU A 284 3.02 21.80 -1.33
CA LEU A 284 3.01 21.14 -2.62
C LEU A 284 3.61 22.06 -3.71
N PRO A 285 4.38 21.51 -4.67
CA PRO A 285 4.59 20.08 -4.93
C PRO A 285 5.73 19.43 -4.11
N TRP A 286 6.41 20.16 -3.21
CA TRP A 286 7.62 19.67 -2.56
C TRP A 286 7.33 18.62 -1.49
N VAL A 287 6.41 18.94 -0.58
CA VAL A 287 5.97 18.04 0.48
C VAL A 287 4.48 18.30 0.77
N GLY A 288 3.69 17.26 0.91
CA GLY A 288 2.28 17.35 1.31
C GLY A 288 2.10 17.36 2.83
N GLN A 289 0.89 17.07 3.28
CA GLN A 289 0.57 16.95 4.71
C GLN A 289 1.17 15.71 5.38
N ASN A 290 1.84 14.86 4.61
CA ASN A 290 2.55 13.67 5.08
C ASN A 290 3.72 13.33 4.15
N LEU A 291 4.59 12.41 4.57
CA LEU A 291 5.76 11.99 3.80
C LEU A 291 5.44 11.03 2.63
N LEU A 292 4.18 10.87 2.23
CA LEU A 292 3.79 10.10 1.05
C LEU A 292 3.69 11.00 -0.19
N ILE A 293 3.31 12.26 0.00
CA ILE A 293 2.92 13.17 -1.08
C ILE A 293 3.99 14.25 -1.25
N GLY A 294 4.56 14.36 -2.45
CA GLY A 294 5.49 15.43 -2.82
C GLY A 294 6.77 14.92 -3.46
N LEU A 295 7.53 15.86 -4.02
CA LEU A 295 8.82 15.58 -4.68
C LEU A 295 9.90 15.13 -3.69
N GLY A 296 9.89 15.59 -2.44
CA GLY A 296 10.79 15.12 -1.39
C GLY A 296 10.63 13.62 -1.10
N PRO A 297 9.41 13.13 -0.79
CA PRO A 297 9.13 11.69 -0.70
C PRO A 297 9.51 10.92 -1.97
N LEU A 298 9.22 11.46 -3.16
CA LEU A 298 9.60 10.83 -4.43
C LEU A 298 11.12 10.62 -4.54
N VAL A 299 11.91 11.65 -4.20
CA VAL A 299 13.38 11.55 -4.20
C VAL A 299 13.85 10.47 -3.21
N THR A 300 13.23 10.40 -2.03
CA THR A 300 13.56 9.38 -1.02
C THR A 300 13.29 7.95 -1.53
N VAL A 301 12.16 7.74 -2.20
CA VAL A 301 11.83 6.44 -2.81
C VAL A 301 12.78 6.13 -3.98
N ALA A 302 13.07 7.11 -4.84
CA ALA A 302 14.01 6.96 -5.94
C ALA A 302 15.44 6.64 -5.44
N LEU A 303 15.86 7.25 -4.34
CA LEU A 303 17.13 6.93 -3.69
C LEU A 303 17.15 5.51 -3.14
N THR A 304 16.03 5.06 -2.51
CA THR A 304 15.88 3.65 -2.11
C THR A 304 16.05 2.72 -3.31
N ALA A 305 15.38 3.02 -4.42
CA ALA A 305 15.50 2.23 -5.65
C ALA A 305 16.92 2.23 -6.20
N ALA A 306 17.62 3.36 -6.19
CA ALA A 306 19.01 3.48 -6.65
C ALA A 306 19.97 2.65 -5.78
N ILE A 307 19.80 2.67 -4.45
CA ILE A 307 20.60 1.83 -3.55
C ILE A 307 20.37 0.36 -3.85
N LEU A 308 19.11 -0.07 -3.99
CA LEU A 308 18.75 -1.45 -4.32
C LEU A 308 19.33 -1.87 -5.69
N PHE A 309 19.23 -1.00 -6.67
CA PHE A 309 19.79 -1.24 -8.00
C PHE A 309 21.32 -1.40 -7.96
N TRP A 310 22.01 -0.59 -7.16
CA TRP A 310 23.45 -0.66 -6.99
C TRP A 310 23.91 -2.01 -6.41
N PHE A 311 23.14 -2.53 -5.43
CA PHE A 311 23.45 -3.78 -4.74
C PHE A 311 22.74 -5.01 -5.32
N ARG A 312 22.03 -4.88 -6.45
CA ARG A 312 21.35 -6.02 -7.07
C ARG A 312 22.34 -7.11 -7.52
N PRO A 313 21.92 -8.40 -7.46
CA PRO A 313 22.65 -9.49 -8.10
C PRO A 313 22.79 -9.20 -9.59
N ARG A 314 23.98 -9.36 -10.15
CA ARG A 314 24.12 -9.39 -11.61
C ARG A 314 23.56 -10.72 -12.08
N GLU A 315 22.62 -10.69 -13.01
CA GLU A 315 22.18 -11.89 -13.71
C GLU A 315 23.42 -12.49 -14.40
N THR A 316 23.86 -13.67 -13.96
CA THR A 316 24.81 -14.44 -14.73
C THR A 316 24.09 -14.87 -16.00
N PRO A 317 24.64 -14.59 -17.22
CA PRO A 317 24.02 -15.07 -18.43
C PRO A 317 23.92 -16.61 -18.33
N THR A 318 22.70 -17.14 -18.42
CA THR A 318 22.52 -18.59 -18.61
C THR A 318 23.26 -18.97 -19.89
N PRO A 319 24.16 -19.97 -19.84
CA PRO A 319 24.74 -20.50 -21.09
C PRO A 319 23.57 -20.90 -21.99
N ARG A 320 23.56 -20.36 -23.19
CA ARG A 320 22.64 -20.81 -24.24
C ARG A 320 22.98 -22.28 -24.52
N ALA A 321 22.06 -23.19 -24.17
CA ALA A 321 22.13 -24.59 -24.54
C ALA A 321 21.82 -24.75 -26.03
#